data_33cc76fdc7b66bf5a1ef896ca0024037
#
_entry.id   33cc76fdc7b66bf5a1ef896ca0024037
#
_cell.length_a   1.000
_cell.length_b   1.000
_cell.length_c   1.000
_cell.angle_alpha   90.00
_cell.angle_beta   90.00
_cell.angle_gamma   90.00
#
_symmetry.space_group_name_H-M   'P 1'
#
loop_
_entity.id
_entity.type
_entity.pdbx_description
1 polymer ?
#
loop_
_entity_poly.entity_id
_entity_poly.type
_entity_poly.pdbx_seq_one_letter_code
_entity_poly.pdbx_strand_id
1 'polypeptide(L)'
;MEQNPQTTDNTAPPPVIEVSDLVTHYGEREILKGVTMEVREGEIMVIMGGSGSGKSTLLRHLMALETKTSGVMSILGQNIDDLSTREFQDLRKKLGVAFQGGALFSSLTVGENVMLPLYEHTSLDRKTLEIMARMK
;
A
#
# COMPACT_ATOMS: atom_id res chain seq x y z
N MET A 1 18.88 16.71 -38.21
CA MET A 1 18.81 15.74 -37.07
C MET A 1 17.44 15.87 -36.47
N GLU A 2 16.52 15.01 -36.90
CA GLU A 2 15.16 14.97 -36.42
C GLU A 2 15.13 14.26 -35.06
N GLN A 3 14.62 14.98 -34.06
CA GLN A 3 14.28 14.39 -32.75
C GLN A 3 13.01 13.55 -32.93
N ASN A 4 13.19 12.25 -32.77
CA ASN A 4 12.08 11.30 -32.77
C ASN A 4 11.27 11.51 -31.50
N PRO A 5 9.97 11.92 -31.53
CA PRO A 5 9.13 11.97 -30.37
C PRO A 5 8.88 10.52 -29.94
N GLN A 6 9.31 10.16 -28.72
CA GLN A 6 8.94 8.91 -28.08
C GLN A 6 7.43 8.86 -27.98
N THR A 7 6.81 8.08 -28.83
CA THR A 7 5.41 7.65 -28.70
C THR A 7 5.29 6.89 -27.39
N THR A 8 4.73 7.51 -26.37
CA THR A 8 4.27 6.81 -25.16
C THR A 8 3.20 5.82 -25.63
N ASP A 9 3.54 4.54 -25.56
CA ASP A 9 2.61 3.45 -25.86
C ASP A 9 1.46 3.49 -24.82
N ASN A 10 0.34 4.07 -25.22
CA ASN A 10 -0.81 4.36 -24.38
C ASN A 10 -1.71 3.11 -24.19
N THR A 11 -1.17 1.90 -24.42
CA THR A 11 -1.87 0.61 -24.26
C THR A 11 -1.61 -0.06 -22.93
N ALA A 12 -0.67 0.43 -22.13
CA ALA A 12 -0.39 -0.12 -20.81
C ALA A 12 -1.50 0.25 -19.80
N PRO A 13 -1.92 -0.67 -18.92
CA PRO A 13 -2.87 -0.35 -17.88
C PRO A 13 -2.36 0.78 -16.99
N PRO A 14 -3.26 1.63 -16.44
CA PRO A 14 -2.84 2.73 -15.58
C PRO A 14 -2.12 2.21 -14.33
N PRO A 15 -1.17 2.98 -13.78
CA PRO A 15 -0.51 2.60 -12.55
C PRO A 15 -1.49 2.57 -11.38
N VAL A 16 -1.39 1.55 -10.56
CA VAL A 16 -2.17 1.44 -9.30
C VAL A 16 -1.41 2.04 -8.13
N ILE A 17 -0.08 2.18 -8.25
CA ILE A 17 0.79 2.91 -7.34
C ILE A 17 1.73 3.76 -8.16
N GLU A 18 1.82 5.04 -7.85
CA GLU A 18 2.79 5.99 -8.39
C GLU A 18 3.49 6.68 -7.23
N VAL A 19 4.82 6.74 -7.30
CA VAL A 19 5.66 7.42 -6.32
C VAL A 19 6.66 8.27 -7.09
N SER A 20 6.74 9.56 -6.76
CA SER A 20 7.69 10.51 -7.34
C SER A 20 8.46 11.23 -6.26
N ASP A 21 9.79 11.12 -6.31
CA ASP A 21 10.75 11.79 -5.43
C ASP A 21 10.43 11.67 -3.94
N LEU A 22 10.00 10.47 -3.51
CA LEU A 22 9.63 10.19 -2.13
C LEU A 22 10.85 10.28 -1.22
N VAL A 23 10.80 11.21 -0.28
CA VAL A 23 11.82 11.41 0.76
C VAL A 23 11.21 11.18 2.13
N THR A 24 11.96 10.48 2.99
CA THR A 24 11.55 10.23 4.38
C THR A 24 12.74 10.35 5.32
N HIS A 25 12.53 11.06 6.42
CA HIS A 25 13.51 11.22 7.50
C HIS A 25 12.98 10.61 8.80
N TYR A 26 13.88 9.99 9.57
CA TYR A 26 13.68 9.66 10.99
C TYR A 26 14.66 10.50 11.81
N GLY A 27 14.14 11.56 12.41
CA GLY A 27 14.97 12.61 13.01
C GLY A 27 15.84 13.28 11.93
N GLU A 28 17.15 13.33 12.14
CA GLU A 28 18.10 13.88 11.17
C GLU A 28 18.54 12.89 10.08
N ARG A 29 18.14 11.63 10.20
CA ARG A 29 18.56 10.59 9.26
C ARG A 29 17.59 10.47 8.09
N GLU A 30 18.09 10.73 6.89
CA GLU A 30 17.37 10.45 5.65
C GLU A 30 17.36 8.95 5.34
N ILE A 31 16.18 8.35 5.27
CA ILE A 31 15.97 6.92 5.02
C ILE A 31 15.63 6.66 3.55
N LEU A 32 14.70 7.41 3.00
CA LEU A 32 14.36 7.39 1.57
C LEU A 32 14.83 8.68 0.93
N LYS A 33 15.51 8.56 -0.21
CA LYS A 33 16.29 9.64 -0.84
C LYS A 33 15.79 9.92 -2.27
N GLY A 34 14.53 10.30 -2.41
CA GLY A 34 13.94 10.59 -3.71
C GLY A 34 13.60 9.30 -4.48
N VAL A 35 12.82 8.40 -3.87
CA VAL A 35 12.38 7.18 -4.55
C VAL A 35 11.30 7.52 -5.57
N THR A 36 11.51 7.08 -6.81
CA THR A 36 10.54 7.18 -7.90
C THR A 36 10.27 5.79 -8.44
N MET A 37 9.01 5.40 -8.50
CA MET A 37 8.58 4.09 -9.01
C MET A 37 7.09 4.10 -9.38
N GLU A 38 6.69 3.16 -10.22
CA GLU A 38 5.28 2.88 -10.51
C GLU A 38 5.02 1.37 -10.43
N VAL A 39 3.80 1.00 -10.08
CA VAL A 39 3.31 -0.38 -10.14
C VAL A 39 1.99 -0.37 -10.90
N ARG A 40 1.87 -1.22 -11.92
CA ARG A 40 0.69 -1.29 -12.78
C ARG A 40 -0.28 -2.37 -12.32
N GLU A 41 -1.50 -2.28 -12.78
CA GLU A 41 -2.51 -3.30 -12.50
C GLU A 41 -2.04 -4.68 -13.00
N GLY A 42 -2.17 -5.70 -12.13
CA GLY A 42 -1.74 -7.07 -12.43
C GLY A 42 -0.22 -7.32 -12.35
N GLU A 43 0.58 -6.29 -12.02
CA GLU A 43 2.03 -6.42 -11.89
C GLU A 43 2.45 -7.00 -10.53
N ILE A 44 3.53 -7.78 -10.52
CA ILE A 44 4.25 -8.20 -9.31
C ILE A 44 5.55 -7.42 -9.22
N MET A 45 5.61 -6.44 -8.33
CA MET A 45 6.80 -5.65 -8.06
C MET A 45 7.61 -6.25 -6.90
N VAL A 46 8.92 -6.41 -7.09
CA VAL A 46 9.84 -6.92 -6.07
C VAL A 46 10.83 -5.83 -5.66
N ILE A 47 10.87 -5.53 -4.35
CA ILE A 47 11.80 -4.55 -3.77
C ILE A 47 12.95 -5.31 -3.10
N MET A 48 14.15 -5.20 -3.66
CA MET A 48 15.36 -5.86 -3.15
C MET A 48 16.38 -4.85 -2.61
N GLY A 49 17.24 -5.31 -1.71
CA GLY A 49 18.33 -4.49 -1.14
C GLY A 49 18.83 -5.05 0.19
N GLY A 50 19.97 -4.57 0.64
CA GLY A 50 20.59 -4.95 1.92
C GLY A 50 19.77 -4.56 3.14
N SER A 51 20.19 -5.04 4.32
CA SER A 51 19.58 -4.61 5.59
C SER A 51 19.77 -3.09 5.79
N GLY A 52 18.73 -2.41 6.26
CA GLY A 52 18.76 -0.96 6.50
C GLY A 52 18.65 -0.09 5.24
N SER A 53 18.42 -0.63 4.05
CA SER A 53 18.26 0.15 2.80
C SER A 53 16.93 0.86 2.64
N GLY A 54 16.04 0.82 3.64
CA GLY A 54 14.76 1.53 3.58
C GLY A 54 13.58 0.74 3.00
N LYS A 55 13.75 -0.56 2.62
CA LYS A 55 12.66 -1.38 2.04
C LYS A 55 11.38 -1.41 2.89
N SER A 56 11.54 -1.66 4.18
CA SER A 56 10.38 -1.71 5.10
C SER A 56 9.75 -0.33 5.28
N THR A 57 10.54 0.74 5.24
CA THR A 57 10.06 2.12 5.28
C THR A 57 9.27 2.43 4.00
N LEU A 58 9.82 2.10 2.83
CA LEU A 58 9.11 2.26 1.57
C LEU A 58 7.78 1.48 1.58
N LEU A 59 7.81 0.22 1.99
CA LEU A 59 6.60 -0.59 2.06
C LEU A 59 5.54 0.03 2.99
N ARG A 60 5.94 0.60 4.15
CA ARG A 60 5.00 1.30 5.05
C ARG A 60 4.36 2.52 4.37
N HIS A 61 5.11 3.27 3.56
CA HIS A 61 4.52 4.36 2.76
C HIS A 61 3.51 3.82 1.74
N LEU A 62 3.87 2.77 0.99
CA LEU A 62 2.97 2.15 0.01
C LEU A 62 1.68 1.60 0.65
N MET A 63 1.73 1.23 1.93
CA MET A 63 0.55 0.82 2.72
C MET A 63 -0.18 2.00 3.37
N ALA A 64 0.23 3.25 3.10
CA ALA A 64 -0.31 4.44 3.73
C ALA A 64 -0.28 4.36 5.28
N LEU A 65 0.79 3.79 5.85
CA LEU A 65 1.00 3.64 7.29
C LEU A 65 2.01 4.65 7.86
N GLU A 66 2.67 5.41 7.00
CA GLU A 66 3.73 6.34 7.38
C GLU A 66 3.60 7.66 6.64
N THR A 67 4.02 8.75 7.30
CA THR A 67 4.01 10.09 6.71
C THR A 67 5.36 10.36 6.06
N LYS A 68 5.35 10.83 4.82
CA LYS A 68 6.56 11.24 4.08
C LYS A 68 7.02 12.64 4.48
N THR A 69 8.30 12.93 4.23
CA THR A 69 8.86 14.28 4.37
C THR A 69 8.54 15.12 3.12
N SER A 70 8.70 14.56 1.94
CA SER A 70 8.38 15.20 0.66
C SER A 70 8.17 14.17 -0.45
N GLY A 71 7.86 14.63 -1.66
CA GLY A 71 7.52 13.81 -2.81
C GLY A 71 6.02 13.66 -2.97
N VAL A 72 5.60 12.99 -4.02
CA VAL A 72 4.19 12.73 -4.34
C VAL A 72 3.95 11.23 -4.35
N MET A 73 2.81 10.79 -3.84
CA MET A 73 2.40 9.39 -3.91
C MET A 73 0.91 9.29 -4.21
N SER A 74 0.59 8.51 -5.25
CA SER A 74 -0.79 8.17 -5.62
C SER A 74 -1.01 6.67 -5.48
N ILE A 75 -2.17 6.30 -4.95
CA ILE A 75 -2.61 4.90 -4.80
C ILE A 75 -4.01 4.79 -5.40
N LEU A 76 -4.20 3.85 -6.31
CA LEU A 76 -5.45 3.66 -7.05
C LEU A 76 -5.95 4.97 -7.70
N GLY A 77 -5.02 5.75 -8.28
CA GLY A 77 -5.29 7.03 -8.93
C GLY A 77 -5.63 8.20 -7.99
N GLN A 78 -5.47 8.02 -6.69
CA GLN A 78 -5.74 9.05 -5.68
C GLN A 78 -4.43 9.54 -5.05
N ASN A 79 -4.13 10.83 -5.16
CA ASN A 79 -3.00 11.41 -4.44
C ASN A 79 -3.31 11.41 -2.94
N ILE A 80 -2.46 10.75 -2.15
CA ILE A 80 -2.70 10.55 -0.72
C ILE A 80 -2.69 11.84 0.10
N ASP A 81 -2.03 12.90 -0.39
CA ASP A 81 -1.97 14.20 0.30
C ASP A 81 -3.28 14.99 0.20
N ASP A 82 -4.09 14.72 -0.83
CA ASP A 82 -5.33 15.43 -1.09
C ASP A 82 -6.53 14.79 -0.38
N LEU A 83 -6.32 13.60 0.24
CA LEU A 83 -7.40 12.84 0.85
C LEU A 83 -7.78 13.38 2.24
N SER A 84 -9.06 13.53 2.48
CA SER A 84 -9.59 13.68 3.82
C SER A 84 -9.35 12.40 4.65
N THR A 85 -9.40 12.51 5.98
CA THR A 85 -9.24 11.36 6.89
C THR A 85 -10.16 10.19 6.54
N ARG A 86 -11.39 10.47 6.13
CA ARG A 86 -12.37 9.45 5.75
C ARG A 86 -11.99 8.76 4.44
N GLU A 87 -11.67 9.52 3.41
CA GLU A 87 -11.24 8.99 2.11
C GLU A 87 -9.98 8.15 2.23
N PHE A 88 -9.02 8.60 3.06
CA PHE A 88 -7.81 7.88 3.36
C PHE A 88 -8.09 6.52 4.04
N GLN A 89 -9.03 6.46 4.99
CA GLN A 89 -9.44 5.20 5.58
C GLN A 89 -10.16 4.28 4.58
N ASP A 90 -10.99 4.84 3.70
CA ASP A 90 -11.67 4.06 2.67
C ASP A 90 -10.68 3.53 1.61
N LEU A 91 -9.62 4.28 1.30
CA LEU A 91 -8.51 3.81 0.48
C LEU A 91 -7.80 2.61 1.14
N ARG A 92 -7.47 2.70 2.43
CA ARG A 92 -6.79 1.63 3.16
C ARG A 92 -7.58 0.32 3.21
N LYS A 93 -8.89 0.35 3.23
CA LYS A 93 -9.75 -0.85 3.14
C LYS A 93 -9.59 -1.62 1.83
N LYS A 94 -9.08 -0.97 0.78
CA LYS A 94 -8.81 -1.60 -0.53
C LYS A 94 -7.42 -2.26 -0.60
N LEU A 95 -6.57 -2.06 0.42
CA LEU A 95 -5.21 -2.58 0.48
C LEU A 95 -5.16 -3.83 1.36
N GLY A 96 -4.64 -4.92 0.82
CA GLY A 96 -4.31 -6.12 1.59
C GLY A 96 -2.83 -6.13 1.96
N VAL A 97 -2.49 -6.41 3.22
CA VAL A 97 -1.11 -6.41 3.72
C VAL A 97 -0.81 -7.72 4.43
N ALA A 98 0.31 -8.35 4.07
CA ALA A 98 0.87 -9.48 4.80
C ALA A 98 2.18 -9.06 5.47
N PHE A 99 2.24 -9.06 6.79
CA PHE A 99 3.44 -8.73 7.55
C PHE A 99 4.32 -9.96 7.77
N GLN A 100 5.63 -9.76 7.82
CA GLN A 100 6.61 -10.82 8.06
C GLN A 100 6.35 -11.60 9.37
N GLY A 101 5.84 -10.95 10.41
CA GLY A 101 5.49 -11.56 11.70
C GLY A 101 4.05 -12.06 11.79
N GLY A 102 3.30 -12.13 10.66
CA GLY A 102 1.90 -12.55 10.62
C GLY A 102 0.91 -11.49 11.09
N ALA A 103 1.26 -10.64 12.05
CA ALA A 103 0.41 -9.59 12.64
C ALA A 103 -0.99 -10.09 13.08
N LEU A 104 -1.06 -11.34 13.55
CA LEU A 104 -2.29 -11.93 14.08
C LEU A 104 -2.41 -11.63 15.57
N PHE A 105 -3.63 -11.47 16.02
CA PHE A 105 -3.93 -11.32 17.46
C PHE A 105 -3.81 -12.67 18.14
N SER A 106 -2.83 -12.82 19.01
CA SER A 106 -2.56 -14.07 19.73
C SER A 106 -3.68 -14.47 20.71
N SER A 107 -4.50 -13.51 21.14
CA SER A 107 -5.69 -13.72 21.98
C SER A 107 -6.91 -14.21 21.22
N LEU A 108 -6.88 -14.21 19.89
CA LEU A 108 -7.97 -14.63 19.02
C LEU A 108 -7.66 -15.98 18.37
N THR A 109 -8.68 -16.78 18.15
CA THR A 109 -8.59 -17.98 17.34
C THR A 109 -8.30 -17.66 15.88
N VAL A 110 -7.90 -18.65 15.08
CA VAL A 110 -7.69 -18.48 13.64
C VAL A 110 -8.95 -17.92 12.95
N GLY A 111 -10.12 -18.49 13.26
CA GLY A 111 -11.39 -18.03 12.70
C GLY A 111 -11.71 -16.58 13.08
N GLU A 112 -11.47 -16.19 14.32
CA GLU A 112 -11.68 -14.81 14.77
C GLU A 112 -10.70 -13.83 14.11
N ASN A 113 -9.45 -14.21 13.92
CA ASN A 113 -8.48 -13.39 13.15
C ASN A 113 -8.94 -13.17 11.69
N VAL A 114 -9.47 -14.21 11.04
CA VAL A 114 -10.00 -14.11 9.67
C VAL A 114 -11.28 -13.27 9.62
N MET A 115 -12.13 -13.38 10.63
CA MET A 115 -13.38 -12.61 10.71
C MET A 115 -13.18 -11.14 11.08
N LEU A 116 -12.07 -10.80 11.77
CA LEU A 116 -11.86 -9.47 12.34
C LEU A 116 -12.03 -8.31 11.35
N PRO A 117 -11.42 -8.33 10.15
CA PRO A 117 -11.63 -7.25 9.17
C PRO A 117 -13.09 -7.12 8.72
N LEU A 118 -13.80 -8.23 8.61
CA LEU A 118 -15.22 -8.22 8.24
C LEU A 118 -16.07 -7.66 9.38
N TYR A 119 -15.74 -8.02 10.63
CA TYR A 119 -16.42 -7.52 11.81
C TYR A 119 -16.25 -6.00 11.97
N GLU A 120 -15.04 -5.48 11.76
CA GLU A 120 -14.72 -4.06 11.89
C GLU A 120 -15.32 -3.19 10.76
N HIS A 121 -15.49 -3.76 9.55
CA HIS A 121 -15.83 -2.97 8.36
C HIS A 121 -17.21 -3.29 7.77
N THR A 122 -17.97 -4.20 8.37
CA THR A 122 -19.30 -4.56 7.90
C THR A 122 -20.29 -4.68 9.08
N SER A 123 -21.57 -4.67 8.77
CA SER A 123 -22.64 -4.93 9.73
C SER A 123 -23.24 -6.33 9.57
N LEU A 124 -22.45 -7.28 9.07
CA LEU A 124 -22.89 -8.66 8.88
C LEU A 124 -23.10 -9.37 10.23
N ASP A 125 -24.09 -10.26 10.29
CA ASP A 125 -24.32 -11.09 11.46
C ASP A 125 -23.21 -12.15 11.63
N ARG A 126 -23.02 -12.62 12.86
CA ARG A 126 -21.94 -13.55 13.21
C ARG A 126 -21.96 -14.84 12.37
N LYS A 127 -23.13 -15.37 12.07
CA LYS A 127 -23.26 -16.62 11.31
C LYS A 127 -22.76 -16.43 9.88
N THR A 128 -23.06 -15.30 9.26
CA THR A 128 -22.56 -14.93 7.94
C THR A 128 -21.04 -14.76 7.96
N LEU A 129 -20.50 -14.09 8.98
CA LEU A 129 -19.04 -13.93 9.14
C LEU A 129 -18.32 -15.27 9.27
N GLU A 130 -18.88 -16.21 10.07
CA GLU A 130 -18.31 -17.56 10.24
C GLU A 130 -18.31 -18.37 8.92
N ILE A 131 -19.36 -18.25 8.12
CA ILE A 131 -19.42 -18.88 6.80
C ILE A 131 -18.35 -18.28 5.87
N MET A 132 -18.24 -16.96 5.81
CA MET A 132 -17.25 -16.27 4.99
C MET A 132 -15.80 -16.62 5.40
N ALA A 133 -15.55 -16.71 6.71
CA ALA A 133 -14.23 -17.10 7.23
C ALA A 133 -13.83 -18.53 6.84
N ARG A 134 -14.79 -19.45 6.76
CA ARG A 134 -14.53 -20.84 6.33
C ARG A 134 -14.25 -20.99 4.83
N MET A 135 -14.63 -19.98 4.04
CA MET A 135 -14.39 -19.96 2.60
C MET A 135 -13.00 -19.42 2.23
N LYS A 136 -12.26 -18.84 3.17
CA LYS A 136 -10.91 -18.25 2.99
C LYS A 136 -9.84 -19.20 3.50
#